data_e05d644d32cdf3ca7d5c30227c1d0537
#
_entry.id   e05d644d32cdf3ca7d5c30227c1d0537
#
_cell.length_a   1.000
_cell.length_b   1.000
_cell.length_c   1.000
_cell.angle_alpha   90.00
_cell.angle_beta   90.00
_cell.angle_gamma   90.00
#
_symmetry.space_group_name_H-M   'P 1'
#
loop_
_entity.id
_entity.type
_entity.pdbx_description
1 polymer ?
#
loop_
_entity_poly.entity_id
_entity_poly.type
_entity_poly.pdbx_seq_one_letter_code
_entity_poly.pdbx_strand_id
1 'polypeptide(L)'
;MSKKLDELFETYAYDARQKTQLRLADEKGLDISKMKDPKFNWEQMREISLAMEYGLKPDTLCDPEINAESMEKIRYSLMDQQSVF
;
A
#
# COMPACT_ATOMS: atom_id res chain seq x y z
N MET A 1 0.02 -7.79 17.77
CA MET A 1 -0.66 -7.39 16.50
C MET A 1 -1.70 -6.33 16.79
N SER A 2 -1.93 -5.41 15.88
CA SER A 2 -2.90 -4.36 16.16
C SER A 2 -4.33 -4.90 16.04
N LYS A 3 -5.23 -4.34 16.84
CA LYS A 3 -6.65 -4.66 16.80
C LYS A 3 -7.25 -4.34 15.42
N LYS A 4 -6.74 -3.31 14.77
CA LYS A 4 -7.18 -2.88 13.44
C LYS A 4 -6.90 -3.94 12.38
N LEU A 5 -5.71 -4.57 12.42
CA LEU A 5 -5.39 -5.68 11.52
C LEU A 5 -6.28 -6.89 11.76
N ASP A 6 -6.50 -7.23 13.02
CA ASP A 6 -7.36 -8.37 13.36
C ASP A 6 -8.76 -8.19 12.79
N GLU A 7 -9.30 -6.98 12.88
CA GLU A 7 -10.61 -6.65 12.33
C GLU A 7 -10.63 -6.79 10.81
N LEU A 8 -9.58 -6.34 10.13
CA LEU A 8 -9.48 -6.45 8.68
C LEU A 8 -9.42 -7.91 8.25
N PHE A 9 -8.64 -8.73 8.96
CA PHE A 9 -8.47 -10.14 8.62
C PHE A 9 -9.74 -10.95 8.86
N GLU A 10 -10.60 -10.50 9.77
CA GLU A 10 -11.92 -11.11 9.98
C GLU A 10 -12.93 -10.68 8.91
N THR A 11 -12.79 -9.45 8.42
CA THR A 11 -13.74 -8.86 7.48
C THR A 11 -13.48 -9.28 6.04
N TYR A 12 -12.21 -9.38 5.65
CA TYR A 12 -11.82 -9.63 4.26
C TYR A 12 -10.99 -10.90 4.14
N ALA A 13 -11.19 -11.60 3.02
CA ALA A 13 -10.45 -12.82 2.72
C ALA A 13 -9.14 -12.50 1.99
N TYR A 14 -8.12 -12.12 2.75
CA TYR A 14 -6.79 -11.86 2.19
C TYR A 14 -6.01 -13.17 2.02
N ASP A 15 -5.15 -13.22 1.01
CA ASP A 15 -4.18 -14.31 0.90
C ASP A 15 -2.98 -14.03 1.83
N ALA A 16 -2.07 -15.00 1.94
CA ALA A 16 -0.92 -14.89 2.85
C ALA A 16 0.00 -13.72 2.50
N ARG A 17 0.19 -13.43 1.22
CA ARG A 17 1.05 -12.34 0.76
C ARG A 17 0.45 -10.98 1.06
N GLN A 18 -0.85 -10.85 0.85
CA GLN A 18 -1.58 -9.62 1.21
C GLN A 18 -1.49 -9.34 2.70
N LYS A 19 -1.70 -10.37 3.53
CA LYS A 19 -1.59 -10.24 4.99
C LYS A 19 -0.20 -9.79 5.40
N THR A 20 0.83 -10.32 4.76
CA THR A 20 2.22 -9.93 5.04
C THR A 20 2.44 -8.45 4.77
N GLN A 21 1.94 -7.95 3.63
CA GLN A 21 2.09 -6.52 3.29
C GLN A 21 1.36 -5.63 4.29
N LEU A 22 0.16 -6.02 4.71
CA LEU A 22 -0.60 -5.26 5.71
C LEU A 22 0.12 -5.25 7.07
N ARG A 23 0.67 -6.38 7.49
CA ARG A 23 1.43 -6.46 8.75
C ARG A 23 2.67 -5.58 8.72
N LEU A 24 3.43 -5.63 7.61
CA LEU A 24 4.64 -4.82 7.48
C LEU A 24 4.31 -3.33 7.50
N ALA A 25 3.25 -2.92 6.81
CA ALA A 25 2.82 -1.53 6.79
C ALA A 25 2.38 -1.07 8.19
N ASP A 26 1.65 -1.91 8.91
CA ASP A 26 1.22 -1.60 10.27
C ASP A 26 2.39 -1.46 11.23
N GLU A 27 3.39 -2.34 11.12
CA GLU A 27 4.61 -2.27 11.93
C GLU A 27 5.37 -0.97 11.72
N LYS A 28 5.34 -0.44 10.50
CA LYS A 28 6.00 0.81 10.16
C LYS A 28 5.18 2.05 10.50
N GLY A 29 3.98 1.86 11.05
CA GLY A 29 3.09 2.96 11.39
C GLY A 29 2.43 3.62 10.19
N LEU A 30 2.37 2.95 9.05
CA LEU A 30 1.75 3.47 7.85
C LEU A 30 0.22 3.36 7.93
N ASP A 31 -0.47 4.17 7.14
CA ASP A 31 -1.93 4.17 7.10
C ASP A 31 -2.44 3.01 6.26
N ILE A 32 -2.73 1.89 6.91
CA ILE A 32 -3.20 0.68 6.23
C ILE A 32 -4.58 0.84 5.60
N SER A 33 -5.33 1.88 5.98
CA SER A 33 -6.64 2.14 5.38
C SER A 33 -6.54 2.46 3.88
N LYS A 34 -5.37 2.90 3.42
CA LYS A 34 -5.13 3.20 2.01
C LYS A 34 -4.91 1.96 1.16
N MET A 35 -4.61 0.83 1.78
CA MET A 35 -4.27 -0.41 1.06
C MET A 35 -5.13 -1.60 1.47
N LYS A 36 -6.16 -1.39 2.24
CA LYS A 36 -6.97 -2.46 2.82
C LYS A 36 -7.92 -3.15 1.85
N ASP A 37 -8.16 -2.58 0.67
CA ASP A 37 -9.08 -3.17 -0.30
C ASP A 37 -8.52 -4.50 -0.80
N PRO A 38 -9.24 -5.63 -0.63
CA PRO A 38 -8.75 -6.94 -1.06
C PRO A 38 -8.61 -7.09 -2.58
N LYS A 39 -9.11 -6.14 -3.35
CA LYS A 39 -8.88 -6.11 -4.81
C LYS A 39 -7.43 -5.79 -5.16
N PHE A 40 -6.69 -5.13 -4.25
CA PHE A 40 -5.26 -4.96 -4.43
C PHE A 40 -4.56 -6.30 -4.23
N ASN A 41 -3.73 -6.70 -5.19
CA ASN A 41 -2.86 -7.84 -4.95
C ASN A 41 -1.67 -7.40 -4.07
N TRP A 42 -0.85 -8.36 -3.61
CA TRP A 42 0.24 -8.05 -2.70
C TRP A 42 1.27 -7.09 -3.30
N GLU A 43 1.50 -7.17 -4.61
CA GLU A 43 2.44 -6.28 -5.30
C GLU A 43 1.92 -4.85 -5.33
N GLN A 44 0.63 -4.67 -5.57
CA GLN A 44 -0.01 -3.36 -5.52
C GLN A 44 0.05 -2.78 -4.10
N MET A 45 -0.24 -3.60 -3.09
CA MET A 45 -0.13 -3.20 -1.69
C MET A 45 1.29 -2.76 -1.35
N ARG A 46 2.29 -3.48 -1.87
CA ARG A 46 3.68 -3.12 -1.65
C ARG A 46 4.01 -1.75 -2.24
N GLU A 47 3.54 -1.45 -3.44
CA GLU A 47 3.78 -0.16 -4.07
C GLU A 47 3.13 0.99 -3.29
N ILE A 48 1.91 0.79 -2.80
CA ILE A 48 1.23 1.79 -1.98
C ILE A 48 2.01 2.01 -0.67
N SER A 49 2.45 0.93 -0.04
CA SER A 49 3.25 0.99 1.17
C SER A 49 4.57 1.74 0.94
N LEU A 50 5.28 1.44 -0.14
CA LEU A 50 6.52 2.14 -0.48
C LEU A 50 6.29 3.64 -0.69
N ALA A 51 5.20 4.01 -1.36
CA ALA A 51 4.87 5.42 -1.54
C ALA A 51 4.73 6.12 -0.20
N MET A 52 4.02 5.51 0.74
CA MET A 52 3.86 6.07 2.08
C MET A 52 5.18 6.14 2.85
N GLU A 53 6.06 5.14 2.70
CA GLU A 53 7.38 5.14 3.34
C GLU A 53 8.26 6.30 2.88
N TYR A 54 8.11 6.70 1.62
CA TYR A 54 8.85 7.84 1.06
C TYR A 54 8.15 9.17 1.29
N GLY A 55 7.08 9.19 2.08
CA GLY A 55 6.34 10.40 2.38
C GLY A 55 5.49 10.92 1.23
N LEU A 56 5.23 10.09 0.24
CA LEU A 56 4.36 10.43 -0.88
C LEU A 56 2.90 10.24 -0.49
N LYS A 57 2.02 10.99 -1.13
CA LYS A 57 0.58 10.77 -0.97
C LYS A 57 0.17 9.60 -1.86
N PRO A 58 -0.34 8.50 -1.30
CA PRO A 58 -0.65 7.32 -2.09
C PRO A 58 -1.94 7.41 -2.90
N ASP A 59 -2.67 8.51 -2.78
CA ASP A 59 -4.01 8.66 -3.38
C ASP A 59 -4.01 8.41 -4.89
N THR A 60 -2.95 8.80 -5.59
CA THR A 60 -2.83 8.56 -7.03
C THR A 60 -2.57 7.10 -7.39
N LEU A 61 -2.16 6.29 -6.41
CA LEU A 61 -1.88 4.87 -6.59
C LEU A 61 -3.03 3.97 -6.12
N CYS A 62 -3.94 4.51 -5.32
CA CYS A 62 -4.97 3.71 -4.64
C CYS A 62 -6.14 3.37 -5.57
N ASP A 63 -5.84 2.71 -6.68
CA ASP A 63 -6.83 2.24 -7.64
C ASP A 63 -6.47 0.80 -8.01
N PRO A 64 -7.33 -0.19 -7.68
CA PRO A 64 -7.04 -1.59 -7.99
C PRO A 64 -6.90 -1.89 -9.50
N GLU A 65 -7.37 -0.98 -10.35
CA GLU A 65 -7.25 -1.14 -11.78
C GLU A 65 -5.89 -0.74 -12.33
N ILE A 66 -5.09 -0.03 -11.53
CA ILE A 66 -3.71 0.29 -11.89
C ILE A 66 -2.84 -0.89 -11.46
N ASN A 67 -2.16 -1.55 -12.41
CA ASN A 67 -1.31 -2.68 -12.05
C ASN A 67 -0.04 -2.22 -11.31
N ALA A 68 0.64 -3.15 -10.66
CA ALA A 68 1.80 -2.84 -9.82
C ALA A 68 2.93 -2.17 -10.60
N GLU A 69 3.15 -2.57 -11.85
CA GLU A 69 4.17 -1.96 -12.70
C GLU A 69 3.87 -0.48 -12.97
N SER A 70 2.62 -0.16 -13.27
CA SER A 70 2.19 1.22 -13.47
C SER A 70 2.29 2.03 -12.18
N MET A 71 1.93 1.43 -11.05
CA MET A 71 2.08 2.05 -9.73
C MET A 71 3.53 2.41 -9.46
N GLU A 72 4.47 1.52 -9.79
CA GLU A 72 5.89 1.77 -9.62
C GLU A 72 6.34 2.99 -10.43
N LYS A 73 5.90 3.09 -11.68
CA LYS A 73 6.22 4.23 -12.53
C LYS A 73 5.66 5.54 -11.97
N ILE A 74 4.44 5.51 -11.47
CA ILE A 74 3.82 6.69 -10.84
C ILE A 74 4.61 7.07 -9.60
N ARG A 75 5.00 6.08 -8.79
CA ARG A 75 5.78 6.33 -7.56
C ARG A 75 7.12 7.00 -7.90
N TYR A 76 7.84 6.52 -8.90
CA TYR A 76 9.10 7.14 -9.32
C TYR A 76 8.88 8.57 -9.81
N SER A 77 7.80 8.81 -10.55
CA SER A 77 7.46 10.15 -11.01
C SER A 77 7.22 11.11 -9.84
N LEU A 78 6.49 10.66 -8.82
CA LEU A 78 6.23 11.45 -7.62
C LEU A 78 7.51 11.71 -6.82
N MET A 79 8.40 10.73 -6.75
CA MET A 79 9.69 10.87 -6.09
C MET A 79 10.55 11.90 -6.78
N ASP A 80 10.58 11.90 -8.10
CA ASP A 80 11.31 12.89 -8.89
C ASP A 80 10.81 14.31 -8.61
N GLN A 81 9.49 14.48 -8.50
CA GLN A 81 8.91 15.78 -8.19
C GLN A 81 9.34 16.30 -6.82
N GLN A 82 9.51 15.41 -5.85
CA GLN A 82 9.97 15.79 -4.51
C GLN A 82 11.47 16.10 -4.47
N SER A 83 12.22 15.56 -5.41
CA SER A 83 13.67 15.70 -5.45
C SER A 83 14.13 16.96 -6.16
N VAL A 84 13.21 17.77 -6.65
CA VAL A 84 13.56 19.00 -7.39
C VAL A 84 13.96 20.10 -6.42
N PHE A 85 15.12 20.68 -6.66
CA PHE A 85 15.66 21.79 -5.88
C PHE A 85 15.89 22.98 -6.78
#